data_839ed1e4832ef34ce140f06507a1deda
#
_entry.id   839ed1e4832ef34ce140f06507a1deda
#
_cell.length_a   1.000
_cell.length_b   1.000
_cell.length_c   1.000
_cell.angle_alpha   90.00
_cell.angle_beta   90.00
_cell.angle_gamma   90.00
#
_symmetry.space_group_name_H-M   'P 1'
#
loop_
_entity.id
_entity.type
_entity.pdbx_description
1 polymer ?
#
loop_
_entity_poly.entity_id
_entity_poly.type
_entity_poly.pdbx_seq_one_letter_code
_entity_poly.pdbx_strand_id
1 'polypeptide(L)'
;MNLRVVIAEDNALLREGLRGLISAVDDLSLVATCASLDELFTALDEHAPDVVLTDIRMPPTRTNEGLQAARHCRKHFPGTGVVLLSQFADPGYVKALLEDGAEGRGYLLKERVGDVAELVSALRTVAAGGSVVDPKVVEALVQSGSRRGNADLDRLSTREREVLGQMALGHNNGAIATSLFITQRAVEKHINSIFAKLGVGVEDQAHPRVRAVLMYLSDGAS
;
A
#
# COMPACT_ATOMS: atom_id res chain seq x y z
N MET A 1 12.92 27.84 -10.62
CA MET A 1 12.59 27.80 -9.18
C MET A 1 13.18 26.51 -8.65
N ASN A 2 13.91 26.56 -7.55
CA ASN A 2 14.46 25.35 -6.93
C ASN A 2 13.37 24.63 -6.15
N LEU A 3 13.30 23.31 -6.28
CA LEU A 3 12.37 22.46 -5.57
C LEU A 3 12.74 22.44 -4.07
N ARG A 4 11.83 22.87 -3.20
CA ARG A 4 12.04 22.96 -1.74
C ARG A 4 11.79 21.60 -1.09
N VAL A 5 12.83 21.05 -0.47
CA VAL A 5 12.82 19.69 0.09
C VAL A 5 12.97 19.76 1.61
N VAL A 6 12.16 18.99 2.33
CA VAL A 6 12.37 18.66 3.75
C VAL A 6 12.73 17.17 3.85
N ILE A 7 13.71 16.84 4.67
CA ILE A 7 14.09 15.47 5.00
C ILE A 7 13.68 15.16 6.44
N ALA A 8 13.04 14.01 6.67
CA ALA A 8 12.76 13.50 8.01
C ALA A 8 13.29 12.06 8.14
N GLU A 9 14.31 11.87 8.96
CA GLU A 9 15.01 10.59 9.15
C GLU A 9 15.62 10.59 10.57
N ASP A 10 15.30 9.57 11.40
CA ASP A 10 15.82 9.51 12.77
C ASP A 10 17.27 9.02 12.84
N ASN A 11 17.74 8.24 11.86
CA ASN A 11 19.12 7.83 11.76
C ASN A 11 20.01 9.00 11.31
N ALA A 12 20.86 9.51 12.21
CA ALA A 12 21.70 10.66 11.96
C ALA A 12 22.65 10.48 10.76
N LEU A 13 23.23 9.28 10.58
CA LEU A 13 24.14 9.02 9.47
C LEU A 13 23.43 9.08 8.12
N LEU A 14 22.26 8.44 8.02
CA LEU A 14 21.46 8.44 6.80
C LEU A 14 20.92 9.85 6.51
N ARG A 15 20.46 10.57 7.53
CA ARG A 15 20.00 11.97 7.40
C ARG A 15 21.10 12.88 6.84
N GLU A 16 22.33 12.77 7.35
CA GLU A 16 23.48 13.52 6.83
C GLU A 16 23.86 13.10 5.41
N GLY A 17 23.78 11.80 5.10
CA GLY A 17 23.97 11.31 3.73
C GLY A 17 22.95 11.90 2.76
N LEU A 18 21.67 11.84 3.10
CA LEU A 18 20.58 12.45 2.31
C LEU A 18 20.74 13.95 2.16
N ARG A 19 21.14 14.65 3.24
CA ARG A 19 21.46 16.09 3.21
C ARG A 19 22.53 16.38 2.17
N GLY A 20 23.64 15.64 2.20
CA GLY A 20 24.72 15.79 1.24
C GLY A 20 24.28 15.56 -0.20
N LEU A 21 23.50 14.50 -0.45
CA LEU A 21 22.98 14.17 -1.78
C LEU A 21 22.06 15.26 -2.34
N ILE A 22 21.08 15.73 -1.55
CA ILE A 22 20.13 16.77 -1.98
C ILE A 22 20.86 18.10 -2.21
N SER A 23 21.79 18.47 -1.33
CA SER A 23 22.55 19.74 -1.43
C SER A 23 23.53 19.76 -2.62
N ALA A 24 23.87 18.61 -3.20
CA ALA A 24 24.74 18.52 -4.37
C ALA A 24 23.98 18.71 -5.70
N VAL A 25 22.66 18.87 -5.67
CA VAL A 25 21.82 19.00 -6.87
C VAL A 25 21.34 20.45 -6.99
N ASP A 26 21.75 21.14 -8.03
CA ASP A 26 21.59 22.61 -8.20
C ASP A 26 20.14 23.10 -8.15
N ASP A 27 19.17 22.29 -8.62
CA ASP A 27 17.76 22.66 -8.68
C ASP A 27 16.93 22.17 -7.48
N LEU A 28 17.57 21.59 -6.46
CA LEU A 28 16.96 21.25 -5.18
C LEU A 28 17.42 22.23 -4.10
N SER A 29 16.53 22.60 -3.21
CA SER A 29 16.80 23.44 -2.05
C SER A 29 16.37 22.71 -0.77
N LEU A 30 17.32 22.17 -0.04
CA LEU A 30 17.02 21.59 1.26
C LEU A 30 16.70 22.71 2.26
N VAL A 31 15.46 22.76 2.74
CA VAL A 31 14.98 23.82 3.64
C VAL A 31 14.97 23.41 5.10
N ALA A 32 14.83 22.13 5.42
CA ALA A 32 14.97 21.60 6.78
C ALA A 32 15.33 20.11 6.79
N THR A 33 15.92 19.68 7.93
CA THR A 33 16.12 18.26 8.27
C THR A 33 15.56 18.00 9.66
N CYS A 34 14.80 16.93 9.81
CA CYS A 34 14.06 16.55 11.01
C CYS A 34 14.46 15.14 11.47
N ALA A 35 14.44 14.89 12.78
CA ALA A 35 14.70 13.58 13.36
C ALA A 35 13.46 12.91 13.93
N SER A 36 12.31 13.62 13.94
CA SER A 36 11.05 13.16 14.49
C SER A 36 9.85 13.71 13.72
N LEU A 37 8.66 13.14 13.97
CA LEU A 37 7.41 13.62 13.41
C LEU A 37 7.07 15.04 13.87
N ASP A 38 7.33 15.36 15.14
CA ASP A 38 7.02 16.68 15.70
C ASP A 38 7.88 17.77 15.05
N GLU A 39 9.18 17.50 14.86
CA GLU A 39 10.08 18.40 14.12
C GLU A 39 9.62 18.57 12.66
N LEU A 40 9.16 17.47 12.03
CA LEU A 40 8.64 17.53 10.65
C LEU A 40 7.39 18.40 10.56
N PHE A 41 6.45 18.32 11.50
CA PHE A 41 5.26 19.17 11.50
C PHE A 41 5.64 20.65 11.66
N THR A 42 6.58 20.96 12.55
CA THR A 42 7.12 22.31 12.70
C THR A 42 7.74 22.82 11.39
N ALA A 43 8.55 21.97 10.73
CA ALA A 43 9.19 22.33 9.46
C ALA A 43 8.19 22.52 8.31
N LEU A 44 7.07 21.77 8.29
CA LEU A 44 5.99 21.97 7.31
C LEU A 44 5.34 23.34 7.47
N ASP A 45 5.03 23.74 8.71
CA ASP A 45 4.41 25.04 9.01
C ASP A 45 5.35 26.21 8.68
N GLU A 46 6.64 26.09 9.00
CA GLU A 46 7.63 27.16 8.79
C GLU A 46 8.05 27.31 7.33
N HIS A 47 8.15 26.21 6.59
CA HIS A 47 8.78 26.21 5.29
C HIS A 47 7.84 25.96 4.11
N ALA A 48 6.66 25.36 4.31
CA ALA A 48 5.74 24.96 3.24
C ALA A 48 6.49 24.34 2.03
N PRO A 49 7.16 23.17 2.19
CA PRO A 49 8.01 22.60 1.15
C PRO A 49 7.19 22.08 -0.03
N ASP A 50 7.83 21.94 -1.20
CA ASP A 50 7.22 21.30 -2.36
C ASP A 50 7.17 19.77 -2.22
N VAL A 51 8.18 19.20 -1.52
CA VAL A 51 8.24 17.76 -1.29
C VAL A 51 8.91 17.42 0.06
N VAL A 52 8.38 16.40 0.71
CA VAL A 52 8.96 15.79 1.92
C VAL A 52 9.50 14.41 1.57
N LEU A 53 10.75 14.15 1.95
CA LEU A 53 11.37 12.83 1.96
C LEU A 53 11.41 12.33 3.40
N THR A 54 10.69 11.30 3.76
CA THR A 54 10.53 10.88 5.15
C THR A 54 10.71 9.38 5.34
N ASP A 55 11.39 8.98 6.43
CA ASP A 55 11.30 7.60 6.91
C ASP A 55 9.87 7.29 7.36
N ILE A 56 9.49 6.02 7.29
CA ILE A 56 8.20 5.54 7.79
C ILE A 56 8.18 5.53 9.31
N ARG A 57 9.29 5.14 9.94
CA ARG A 57 9.39 4.86 11.39
C ARG A 57 10.34 5.81 12.08
N MET A 58 9.81 6.82 12.72
CA MET A 58 10.57 7.84 13.48
C MET A 58 10.01 7.99 14.90
N PRO A 59 10.68 8.67 15.81
CA PRO A 59 10.05 9.10 17.05
C PRO A 59 8.76 9.90 16.79
N PRO A 60 7.73 9.80 17.66
CA PRO A 60 7.82 9.26 19.02
C PRO A 60 7.58 7.74 19.13
N THR A 61 6.83 7.09 18.23
CA THR A 61 6.42 5.69 18.43
C THR A 61 7.21 4.69 17.59
N ARG A 62 7.86 5.14 16.51
CA ARG A 62 8.63 4.34 15.55
C ARG A 62 7.79 3.26 14.85
N THR A 63 6.57 3.60 14.49
CA THR A 63 5.63 2.67 13.86
C THR A 63 5.25 3.07 12.44
N ASN A 64 4.65 4.25 12.27
CA ASN A 64 4.05 4.71 11.01
C ASN A 64 4.04 6.24 10.85
N GLU A 65 5.00 6.93 11.46
CA GLU A 65 5.07 8.39 11.50
C GLU A 65 5.12 9.01 10.10
N GLY A 66 5.84 8.40 9.16
CA GLY A 66 5.85 8.85 7.77
C GLY A 66 4.47 8.78 7.09
N LEU A 67 3.66 7.77 7.42
CA LEU A 67 2.27 7.71 6.94
C LEU A 67 1.39 8.77 7.59
N GLN A 68 1.62 9.08 8.88
CA GLN A 68 0.92 10.17 9.55
C GLN A 68 1.29 11.50 8.90
N ALA A 69 2.57 11.72 8.57
CA ALA A 69 3.02 12.89 7.83
C ALA A 69 2.36 12.98 6.45
N ALA A 70 2.26 11.88 5.71
CA ALA A 70 1.61 11.85 4.40
C ALA A 70 0.12 12.22 4.47
N ARG A 71 -0.61 11.72 5.47
CA ARG A 71 -2.01 12.10 5.72
C ARG A 71 -2.14 13.56 6.15
N HIS A 72 -1.25 14.03 7.01
CA HIS A 72 -1.20 15.44 7.44
C HIS A 72 -0.98 16.38 6.26
N CYS A 73 0.02 16.09 5.40
CA CYS A 73 0.27 16.86 4.19
C CYS A 73 -0.95 16.88 3.25
N ARG A 74 -1.61 15.75 3.05
CA ARG A 74 -2.82 15.71 2.21
C ARG A 74 -3.90 16.65 2.69
N LYS A 75 -4.08 16.74 4.00
CA LYS A 75 -5.14 17.53 4.62
C LYS A 75 -4.81 19.03 4.71
N HIS A 76 -3.57 19.35 5.07
CA HIS A 76 -3.18 20.72 5.43
C HIS A 76 -2.24 21.38 4.41
N PHE A 77 -1.51 20.60 3.62
CA PHE A 77 -0.54 21.04 2.61
C PHE A 77 -0.76 20.27 1.30
N PRO A 78 -1.93 20.43 0.62
CA PRO A 78 -2.30 19.59 -0.54
C PRO A 78 -1.33 19.73 -1.73
N GLY A 79 -0.55 20.81 -1.80
CA GLY A 79 0.50 21.02 -2.80
C GLY A 79 1.84 20.33 -2.46
N THR A 80 2.00 19.80 -1.25
CA THR A 80 3.25 19.16 -0.81
C THR A 80 3.23 17.67 -1.15
N GLY A 81 4.16 17.23 -1.99
CA GLY A 81 4.40 15.83 -2.27
C GLY A 81 5.07 15.11 -1.10
N VAL A 82 4.84 13.81 -0.92
CA VAL A 82 5.49 13.01 0.13
C VAL A 82 6.07 11.73 -0.44
N VAL A 83 7.39 11.54 -0.25
CA VAL A 83 8.11 10.31 -0.59
C VAL A 83 8.49 9.60 0.70
N LEU A 84 7.94 8.40 0.90
CA LEU A 84 8.31 7.52 2.00
C LEU A 84 9.58 6.74 1.66
N LEU A 85 10.52 6.71 2.58
CA LEU A 85 11.66 5.79 2.56
C LEU A 85 11.39 4.60 3.48
N SER A 86 11.62 3.39 2.98
CA SER A 86 11.43 2.15 3.72
C SER A 86 12.63 1.24 3.61
N GLN A 87 12.94 0.52 4.67
CA GLN A 87 13.95 -0.52 4.64
C GLN A 87 13.44 -1.81 3.95
N PHE A 88 12.12 -2.01 3.91
CA PHE A 88 11.50 -3.23 3.40
C PHE A 88 10.37 -2.93 2.41
N ALA A 89 10.20 -3.82 1.43
CA ALA A 89 9.07 -3.82 0.51
C ALA A 89 7.81 -4.33 1.22
N ASP A 90 7.14 -3.47 2.00
CA ASP A 90 5.93 -3.82 2.73
C ASP A 90 4.67 -3.33 1.99
N PRO A 91 3.87 -4.26 1.42
CA PRO A 91 2.62 -3.91 0.73
C PRO A 91 1.60 -3.17 1.61
N GLY A 92 1.64 -3.38 2.93
CA GLY A 92 0.73 -2.73 3.87
C GLY A 92 0.93 -1.22 3.92
N TYR A 93 2.19 -0.77 3.97
CA TYR A 93 2.50 0.65 3.97
C TYR A 93 2.14 1.34 2.65
N VAL A 94 2.37 0.67 1.51
CA VAL A 94 1.98 1.24 0.20
C VAL A 94 0.47 1.37 0.09
N LYS A 95 -0.29 0.35 0.49
CA LYS A 95 -1.76 0.44 0.52
C LYS A 95 -2.23 1.60 1.37
N ALA A 96 -1.69 1.74 2.59
CA ALA A 96 -2.04 2.83 3.50
C ALA A 96 -1.63 4.22 2.98
N LEU A 97 -0.51 4.32 2.22
CA LEU A 97 -0.08 5.57 1.59
C LEU A 97 -1.03 6.01 0.47
N LEU A 98 -1.51 5.04 -0.32
CA LEU A 98 -2.32 5.28 -1.53
C LEU A 98 -3.83 5.17 -1.28
N GLU A 99 -4.28 4.87 -0.05
CA GLU A 99 -5.69 4.67 0.32
C GLU A 99 -6.57 5.88 -0.07
N ASP A 100 -6.06 7.08 0.18
CA ASP A 100 -6.74 8.35 -0.14
C ASP A 100 -6.36 8.92 -1.51
N GLY A 101 -5.74 8.14 -2.41
CA GLY A 101 -5.27 8.55 -3.73
C GLY A 101 -3.75 8.54 -3.86
N ALA A 102 -3.26 8.41 -5.09
CA ALA A 102 -1.84 8.26 -5.41
C ALA A 102 -1.13 9.59 -5.71
N GLU A 103 -1.87 10.65 -5.98
CA GLU A 103 -1.31 11.96 -6.40
C GLU A 103 -0.38 12.54 -5.35
N GLY A 104 0.83 12.94 -5.76
CA GLY A 104 1.85 13.49 -4.89
C GLY A 104 2.39 12.49 -3.86
N ARG A 105 2.38 11.17 -4.15
CA ARG A 105 2.82 10.13 -3.22
C ARG A 105 3.91 9.26 -3.83
N GLY A 106 4.99 9.05 -3.06
CA GLY A 106 6.09 8.19 -3.43
C GLY A 106 6.41 7.17 -2.35
N TYR A 107 6.87 6.00 -2.77
CA TYR A 107 7.38 4.96 -1.90
C TYR A 107 8.66 4.40 -2.50
N LEU A 108 9.79 4.60 -1.84
CA LEU A 108 11.11 4.12 -2.26
C LEU A 108 11.73 3.24 -1.17
N LEU A 109 12.55 2.29 -1.60
CA LEU A 109 13.38 1.53 -0.68
C LEU A 109 14.65 2.32 -0.34
N LYS A 110 15.11 2.27 0.93
CA LYS A 110 16.34 2.94 1.39
C LYS A 110 17.59 2.50 0.61
N GLU A 111 17.61 1.31 0.03
CA GLU A 111 18.68 0.85 -0.86
C GLU A 111 18.79 1.67 -2.16
N ARG A 112 17.70 2.33 -2.61
CA ARG A 112 17.68 3.20 -3.79
C ARG A 112 18.31 4.57 -3.56
N VAL A 113 18.50 4.96 -2.31
CA VAL A 113 19.13 6.25 -1.97
C VAL A 113 20.55 6.39 -2.56
N GLY A 114 21.24 5.26 -2.80
CA GLY A 114 22.54 5.24 -3.47
C GLY A 114 22.50 5.67 -4.95
N ASP A 115 21.36 5.58 -5.62
CA ASP A 115 21.13 6.12 -6.97
C ASP A 115 20.52 7.52 -6.87
N VAL A 116 21.40 8.53 -6.90
CA VAL A 116 21.00 9.94 -6.78
C VAL A 116 20.04 10.35 -7.90
N ALA A 117 20.22 9.85 -9.11
CA ALA A 117 19.39 10.23 -10.25
C ALA A 117 17.95 9.69 -10.06
N GLU A 118 17.81 8.46 -9.58
CA GLU A 118 16.51 7.85 -9.27
C GLU A 118 15.80 8.60 -8.13
N LEU A 119 16.51 8.90 -7.03
CA LEU A 119 15.97 9.66 -5.90
C LEU A 119 15.47 11.06 -6.33
N VAL A 120 16.28 11.80 -7.07
CA VAL A 120 15.95 13.14 -7.56
C VAL A 120 14.77 13.11 -8.53
N SER A 121 14.73 12.12 -9.44
CA SER A 121 13.60 11.92 -10.37
C SER A 121 12.31 11.64 -9.60
N ALA A 122 12.36 10.82 -8.55
CA ALA A 122 11.20 10.55 -7.72
C ALA A 122 10.69 11.79 -6.99
N LEU A 123 11.58 12.58 -6.39
CA LEU A 123 11.23 13.83 -5.71
C LEU A 123 10.53 14.82 -6.67
N ARG A 124 11.09 15.00 -7.89
CA ARG A 124 10.48 15.87 -8.91
C ARG A 124 9.12 15.38 -9.37
N THR A 125 8.98 14.08 -9.63
CA THR A 125 7.73 13.47 -10.06
C THR A 125 6.63 13.66 -9.00
N VAL A 126 6.96 13.42 -7.74
CA VAL A 126 6.02 13.52 -6.63
C VAL A 126 5.66 14.98 -6.32
N ALA A 127 6.60 15.89 -6.40
CA ALA A 127 6.35 17.34 -6.26
C ALA A 127 5.46 17.90 -7.37
N ALA A 128 5.53 17.31 -8.58
CA ALA A 128 4.65 17.66 -9.70
C ALA A 128 3.25 17.00 -9.61
N GLY A 129 2.92 16.34 -8.50
CA GLY A 129 1.65 15.65 -8.30
C GLY A 129 1.60 14.22 -8.87
N GLY A 130 2.68 13.73 -9.47
CA GLY A 130 2.80 12.34 -9.92
C GLY A 130 2.97 11.36 -8.77
N SER A 131 3.01 10.06 -9.09
CA SER A 131 3.26 9.00 -8.10
C SER A 131 4.44 8.12 -8.51
N VAL A 132 5.20 7.65 -7.50
CA VAL A 132 6.34 6.75 -7.69
C VAL A 132 6.26 5.62 -6.68
N VAL A 133 6.34 4.37 -7.15
CA VAL A 133 6.43 3.19 -6.27
C VAL A 133 7.59 2.33 -6.76
N ASP A 134 8.47 1.96 -5.83
CA ASP A 134 9.62 1.09 -6.13
C ASP A 134 9.14 -0.22 -6.79
N PRO A 135 9.77 -0.67 -7.89
CA PRO A 135 9.39 -1.89 -8.60
C PRO A 135 9.34 -3.14 -7.70
N LYS A 136 10.27 -3.30 -6.76
CA LYS A 136 10.26 -4.42 -5.80
C LYS A 136 9.02 -4.41 -4.91
N VAL A 137 8.51 -3.22 -4.60
CA VAL A 137 7.29 -3.08 -3.80
C VAL A 137 6.05 -3.39 -4.63
N VAL A 138 6.05 -3.03 -5.91
CA VAL A 138 4.99 -3.44 -6.86
C VAL A 138 4.95 -4.97 -7.00
N GLU A 139 6.10 -5.63 -7.14
CA GLU A 139 6.19 -7.09 -7.16
C GLU A 139 5.63 -7.72 -5.86
N ALA A 140 6.00 -7.17 -4.70
CA ALA A 140 5.49 -7.64 -3.41
C ALA A 140 3.96 -7.42 -3.27
N LEU A 141 3.42 -6.32 -3.82
CA LEU A 141 1.97 -6.07 -3.88
C LEU A 141 1.24 -7.13 -4.72
N VAL A 142 1.75 -7.42 -5.92
CA VAL A 142 1.20 -8.47 -6.80
C VAL A 142 1.24 -9.82 -6.11
N GLN A 143 2.39 -10.21 -5.55
CA GLN A 143 2.54 -11.47 -4.81
C GLN A 143 1.65 -11.54 -3.57
N SER A 144 1.49 -10.43 -2.83
CA SER A 144 0.61 -10.39 -1.65
C SER A 144 -0.87 -10.50 -2.01
N GLY A 145 -1.26 -9.96 -3.16
CA GLY A 145 -2.59 -10.13 -3.73
C GLY A 145 -2.89 -11.59 -4.06
N SER A 146 -1.95 -12.26 -4.74
CA SER A 146 -2.04 -13.68 -5.07
C SER A 146 -1.99 -14.57 -3.80
N ARG A 147 -1.09 -14.28 -2.84
CA ARG A 147 -0.99 -15.06 -1.59
C ARG A 147 -2.19 -14.91 -0.66
N ARG A 148 -2.86 -13.76 -0.62
CA ARG A 148 -4.09 -13.61 0.19
C ARG A 148 -5.24 -14.41 -0.42
N GLY A 149 -5.40 -14.41 -1.74
CA GLY A 149 -6.35 -15.28 -2.42
C GLY A 149 -6.09 -16.75 -2.10
N ASN A 150 -4.85 -17.22 -2.21
CA ASN A 150 -4.48 -18.60 -1.93
C ASN A 150 -4.62 -18.95 -0.44
N ALA A 151 -4.13 -18.11 0.49
CA ALA A 151 -4.22 -18.41 1.93
C ALA A 151 -5.66 -18.49 2.44
N ASP A 152 -6.57 -17.68 1.91
CA ASP A 152 -7.99 -17.74 2.29
C ASP A 152 -8.69 -18.94 1.64
N LEU A 153 -8.35 -19.28 0.40
CA LEU A 153 -8.82 -20.48 -0.27
C LEU A 153 -8.27 -21.76 0.39
N ASP A 154 -7.06 -21.74 0.95
CA ASP A 154 -6.47 -22.86 1.69
C ASP A 154 -7.21 -23.18 3.00
N ARG A 155 -7.93 -22.21 3.56
CA ARG A 155 -8.80 -22.40 4.74
C ARG A 155 -10.11 -23.14 4.41
N LEU A 156 -10.44 -23.28 3.11
CA LEU A 156 -11.63 -24.01 2.69
C LEU A 156 -11.39 -25.51 2.79
N SER A 157 -12.36 -26.22 3.34
CA SER A 157 -12.38 -27.68 3.27
C SER A 157 -12.57 -28.16 1.82
N THR A 158 -12.21 -29.41 1.54
CA THR A 158 -12.43 -30.03 0.22
C THR A 158 -13.87 -29.82 -0.26
N ARG A 159 -14.83 -29.97 0.64
CA ARG A 159 -16.27 -29.83 0.30
C ARG A 159 -16.65 -28.38 -0.02
N GLU A 160 -16.07 -27.41 0.69
CA GLU A 160 -16.29 -25.99 0.41
C GLU A 160 -15.66 -25.59 -0.92
N ARG A 161 -14.48 -26.13 -1.26
CA ARG A 161 -13.85 -25.91 -2.59
C ARG A 161 -14.71 -26.49 -3.72
N GLU A 162 -15.30 -27.68 -3.55
CA GLU A 162 -16.22 -28.25 -4.53
C GLU A 162 -17.46 -27.37 -4.73
N VAL A 163 -18.07 -26.87 -3.66
CA VAL A 163 -19.21 -25.95 -3.73
C VAL A 163 -18.82 -24.67 -4.43
N LEU A 164 -17.66 -24.08 -4.10
CA LEU A 164 -17.16 -22.84 -4.71
C LEU A 164 -16.84 -23.03 -6.21
N GLY A 165 -16.28 -24.18 -6.60
CA GLY A 165 -16.07 -24.55 -7.99
C GLY A 165 -17.38 -24.62 -8.78
N GLN A 166 -18.44 -25.21 -8.21
CA GLN A 166 -19.77 -25.23 -8.83
C GLN A 166 -20.39 -23.82 -8.94
N MET A 167 -20.14 -22.95 -7.95
CA MET A 167 -20.55 -21.54 -8.01
C MET A 167 -19.83 -20.81 -9.16
N ALA A 168 -18.54 -21.10 -9.39
CA ALA A 168 -17.74 -20.51 -10.46
C ALA A 168 -18.23 -20.95 -11.86
N LEU A 169 -18.84 -22.12 -11.98
CA LEU A 169 -19.53 -22.59 -13.20
C LEU A 169 -20.91 -21.93 -13.40
N GLY A 170 -21.34 -21.03 -12.51
CA GLY A 170 -22.61 -20.32 -12.60
C GLY A 170 -23.82 -21.10 -12.08
N HIS A 171 -23.63 -22.26 -11.43
CA HIS A 171 -24.72 -23.09 -10.92
C HIS A 171 -25.44 -22.40 -9.74
N ASN A 172 -26.78 -22.49 -9.72
CA ASN A 172 -27.58 -22.11 -8.57
C ASN A 172 -27.54 -23.20 -7.46
N ASN A 173 -28.04 -22.90 -6.28
CA ASN A 173 -27.96 -23.79 -5.12
C ASN A 173 -28.64 -25.14 -5.36
N GLY A 174 -29.71 -25.18 -6.15
CA GLY A 174 -30.41 -26.44 -6.53
C GLY A 174 -29.55 -27.32 -7.44
N ALA A 175 -28.91 -26.72 -8.46
CA ALA A 175 -28.01 -27.43 -9.36
C ALA A 175 -26.76 -27.95 -8.62
N ILE A 176 -26.19 -27.14 -7.69
CA ILE A 176 -25.09 -27.54 -6.82
C ILE A 176 -25.48 -28.73 -5.94
N ALA A 177 -26.66 -28.67 -5.33
CA ALA A 177 -27.18 -29.74 -4.49
C ALA A 177 -27.29 -31.07 -5.26
N THR A 178 -27.82 -31.02 -6.47
CA THR A 178 -27.93 -32.19 -7.38
C THR A 178 -26.56 -32.70 -7.80
N SER A 179 -25.66 -31.81 -8.25
CA SER A 179 -24.31 -32.16 -8.73
C SER A 179 -23.46 -32.83 -7.64
N LEU A 180 -23.58 -32.35 -6.41
CA LEU A 180 -22.73 -32.78 -5.28
C LEU A 180 -23.45 -33.85 -4.40
N PHE A 181 -24.64 -34.28 -4.75
CA PHE A 181 -25.45 -35.28 -4.00
C PHE A 181 -25.68 -34.88 -2.54
N ILE A 182 -26.03 -33.62 -2.29
CA ILE A 182 -26.37 -33.07 -0.95
C ILE A 182 -27.67 -32.29 -0.98
N THR A 183 -28.18 -31.93 0.19
CA THR A 183 -29.39 -31.11 0.28
C THR A 183 -29.08 -29.64 -0.02
N GLN A 184 -30.05 -28.90 -0.55
CA GLN A 184 -29.93 -27.48 -0.80
C GLN A 184 -29.58 -26.67 0.49
N ARG A 185 -30.14 -27.12 1.62
CA ARG A 185 -29.79 -26.53 2.95
C ARG A 185 -28.33 -26.75 3.32
N ALA A 186 -27.74 -27.88 2.95
CA ALA A 186 -26.31 -28.13 3.15
C ALA A 186 -25.47 -27.24 2.25
N VAL A 187 -25.86 -26.99 0.99
CA VAL A 187 -25.22 -26.04 0.09
C VAL A 187 -25.20 -24.63 0.71
N GLU A 188 -26.32 -24.14 1.21
CA GLU A 188 -26.45 -22.85 1.87
C GLU A 188 -25.51 -22.73 3.07
N LYS A 189 -25.42 -23.77 3.90
CA LYS A 189 -24.50 -23.82 5.03
C LYS A 189 -23.03 -23.70 4.58
N HIS A 190 -22.66 -24.43 3.51
CA HIS A 190 -21.31 -24.36 2.95
C HIS A 190 -21.02 -22.97 2.37
N ILE A 191 -21.94 -22.34 1.64
CA ILE A 191 -21.79 -20.99 1.09
C ILE A 191 -21.57 -19.97 2.20
N ASN A 192 -22.33 -20.01 3.28
CA ASN A 192 -22.15 -19.11 4.42
C ASN A 192 -20.77 -19.31 5.08
N SER A 193 -20.33 -20.56 5.22
CA SER A 193 -19.00 -20.88 5.74
C SER A 193 -17.89 -20.38 4.81
N ILE A 194 -18.04 -20.54 3.49
CA ILE A 194 -17.10 -20.00 2.48
C ILE A 194 -17.00 -18.47 2.63
N PHE A 195 -18.12 -17.76 2.68
CA PHE A 195 -18.13 -16.30 2.81
C PHE A 195 -17.45 -15.84 4.09
N ALA A 196 -17.70 -16.50 5.22
CA ALA A 196 -17.04 -16.21 6.48
C ALA A 196 -15.51 -16.44 6.42
N LYS A 197 -15.06 -17.54 5.78
CA LYS A 197 -13.64 -17.88 5.66
C LYS A 197 -12.89 -16.96 4.69
N LEU A 198 -13.55 -16.56 3.60
CA LEU A 198 -12.99 -15.64 2.61
C LEU A 198 -13.12 -14.16 3.00
N GLY A 199 -13.77 -13.85 4.14
CA GLY A 199 -13.97 -12.47 4.59
C GLY A 199 -14.86 -11.64 3.65
N VAL A 200 -15.77 -12.29 2.89
CA VAL A 200 -16.70 -11.59 2.00
C VAL A 200 -18.01 -11.31 2.75
N GLY A 201 -18.19 -10.08 3.22
CA GLY A 201 -19.36 -9.62 3.99
C GLY A 201 -20.43 -8.92 3.13
N VAL A 202 -21.58 -8.64 3.77
CA VAL A 202 -22.71 -7.93 3.14
C VAL A 202 -22.45 -6.43 2.97
N GLU A 203 -21.44 -5.87 3.65
CA GLU A 203 -21.11 -4.44 3.65
C GLU A 203 -20.26 -3.98 2.45
N ASP A 204 -19.79 -4.90 1.62
CA ASP A 204 -19.03 -4.61 0.42
C ASP A 204 -19.93 -4.21 -0.76
N GLN A 205 -19.49 -3.26 -1.57
CA GLN A 205 -20.24 -2.77 -2.76
C GLN A 205 -20.52 -3.87 -3.83
N ALA A 206 -19.89 -5.05 -3.73
CA ALA A 206 -20.10 -6.18 -4.63
C ALA A 206 -20.79 -7.34 -3.91
N HIS A 207 -21.68 -8.05 -4.63
CA HIS A 207 -22.41 -9.20 -4.10
C HIS A 207 -21.42 -10.28 -3.62
N PRO A 208 -21.54 -10.82 -2.37
CA PRO A 208 -20.60 -11.77 -1.77
C PRO A 208 -20.29 -12.98 -2.64
N ARG A 209 -21.30 -13.53 -3.32
CA ARG A 209 -21.14 -14.66 -4.24
C ARG A 209 -20.20 -14.35 -5.40
N VAL A 210 -20.32 -13.15 -5.99
CA VAL A 210 -19.48 -12.72 -7.10
C VAL A 210 -18.01 -12.55 -6.64
N ARG A 211 -17.79 -11.95 -5.48
CA ARG A 211 -16.43 -11.80 -4.91
C ARG A 211 -15.78 -13.16 -4.64
N ALA A 212 -16.49 -14.09 -4.00
CA ALA A 212 -15.96 -15.42 -3.73
C ALA A 212 -15.58 -16.17 -5.02
N VAL A 213 -16.39 -16.05 -6.07
CA VAL A 213 -16.10 -16.65 -7.39
C VAL A 213 -14.90 -15.99 -8.06
N LEU A 214 -14.78 -14.65 -8.02
CA LEU A 214 -13.63 -13.96 -8.58
C LEU A 214 -12.32 -14.32 -7.87
N MET A 215 -12.34 -14.49 -6.55
CA MET A 215 -11.17 -14.97 -5.78
C MET A 215 -10.76 -16.38 -6.22
N TYR A 216 -11.73 -17.27 -6.43
CA TYR A 216 -11.47 -18.65 -6.87
C TYR A 216 -10.91 -18.72 -8.31
N LEU A 217 -11.44 -17.92 -9.23
CA LEU A 217 -10.97 -17.88 -10.62
C LEU A 217 -9.59 -17.25 -10.76
N SER A 218 -9.23 -16.27 -9.91
CA SER A 218 -7.90 -15.67 -9.89
C SER A 218 -6.81 -16.62 -9.37
N ASP A 219 -7.17 -17.63 -8.57
CA ASP A 219 -6.26 -18.67 -8.07
C ASP A 219 -5.97 -19.74 -9.14
N GLY A 220 -6.98 -20.12 -9.93
CA GLY A 220 -6.85 -21.15 -10.98
C GLY A 220 -6.18 -20.68 -12.28
N ALA A 221 -5.80 -19.38 -12.37
CA ALA A 221 -5.14 -18.81 -13.55
C ALA A 221 -3.60 -18.71 -13.42
N SER A 222 -3.01 -19.33 -12.37
CA SER A 222 -1.56 -19.33 -12.09
C SER A 222 -0.93 -20.66 -12.43
#